data_49efa8e41f6c8c7b670009aa3cac53a4
#
_entry.id   49efa8e41f6c8c7b670009aa3cac53a4
#
_cell.length_a   1.000
_cell.length_b   1.000
_cell.length_c   1.000
_cell.angle_alpha   90.00
_cell.angle_beta   90.00
_cell.angle_gamma   90.00
#
_symmetry.space_group_name_H-M   'P 1'
#
loop_
_entity.id
_entity.type
_entity.pdbx_description
1 polymer ?
#
loop_
_entity_poly.entity_id
_entity_poly.type
_entity_poly.pdbx_seq_one_letter_code
_entity_poly.pdbx_strand_id
1 'polypeptide(L)' 'MKAGELRELSTQELREREGELARELFNLRFQMATGQLSNHTAMKKTKRDIARIKTVLKELETGEKRTEA' A
#
# COMPACT_ATOMS: atom_id res chain seq x y z
N MET A 1 -3.08 4.32 6.67
CA MET A 1 -4.33 3.70 6.21
C MET A 1 -4.73 2.57 7.09
N LYS A 2 -5.99 2.48 7.39
CA LYS A 2 -6.50 1.37 8.18
C LYS A 2 -7.13 0.35 7.27
N ALA A 3 -7.00 -0.92 7.64
CA ALA A 3 -7.55 -1.99 6.83
C ALA A 3 -9.06 -1.83 6.59
N GLY A 4 -9.77 -1.36 7.61
CA GLY A 4 -11.21 -1.15 7.45
C GLY A 4 -11.56 -0.15 6.38
N GLU A 5 -10.77 0.92 6.29
CA GLU A 5 -10.98 1.91 5.26
C GLU A 5 -10.71 1.34 3.88
N LEU A 6 -9.67 0.53 3.77
CA LEU A 6 -9.32 -0.08 2.49
C LEU A 6 -10.39 -1.03 2.01
N ARG A 7 -11.04 -1.72 2.95
CA ARG A 7 -12.07 -2.69 2.56
C ARG A 7 -13.34 -2.03 2.04
N GLU A 8 -13.49 -0.73 2.26
CA GLU A 8 -14.62 0.00 1.72
C GLU A 8 -14.40 0.46 0.29
N LEU A 9 -13.17 0.34 -0.20
CA LEU A 9 -12.86 0.77 -1.55
C LEU A 9 -13.09 -0.37 -2.55
N SER A 10 -13.40 0.01 -3.79
CA SER A 10 -13.54 -0.99 -4.83
C SER A 10 -12.17 -1.53 -5.22
N THR A 11 -12.17 -2.66 -5.93
CA THR A 11 -10.92 -3.26 -6.40
C THR A 11 -10.14 -2.27 -7.25
N GLN A 12 -10.83 -1.56 -8.14
CA GLN A 12 -10.17 -0.60 -9.01
C GLN A 12 -9.55 0.53 -8.21
N GLU A 13 -10.28 1.05 -7.22
CA GLU A 13 -9.74 2.11 -6.38
C GLU A 13 -8.51 1.66 -5.60
N LEU A 14 -8.54 0.40 -5.14
CA LEU A 14 -7.39 -0.14 -4.43
C LEU A 14 -6.18 -0.24 -5.34
N ARG A 15 -6.38 -0.67 -6.57
CA ARG A 15 -5.27 -0.77 -7.52
C ARG A 15 -4.69 0.60 -7.85
N GLU A 16 -5.56 1.60 -7.99
CA GLU A 16 -5.09 2.95 -8.24
C GLU A 16 -4.28 3.48 -7.06
N ARG A 17 -4.77 3.23 -5.86
CA ARG A 17 -4.04 3.65 -4.67
C ARG A 17 -2.71 2.93 -4.56
N GLU A 18 -2.68 1.65 -4.89
CA GLU A 18 -1.43 0.90 -4.86
C GLU A 18 -0.43 1.50 -5.83
N GLY A 19 -0.89 1.86 -7.03
CA GLY A 19 -0.02 2.48 -8.02
C GLY A 19 0.55 3.81 -7.54
N GLU A 20 -0.29 4.62 -6.89
CA GLU A 20 0.16 5.90 -6.36
C GLU A 20 1.22 5.71 -5.28
N LEU A 21 0.99 4.75 -4.39
CA LEU A 21 1.94 4.49 -3.32
C LEU A 21 3.23 3.89 -3.85
N ALA A 22 3.14 3.08 -4.89
CA ALA A 22 4.35 2.52 -5.51
C ALA A 22 5.21 3.62 -6.10
N ARG A 23 4.60 4.60 -6.74
CA ARG A 23 5.34 5.75 -7.28
C ARG A 23 5.95 6.57 -6.15
N GLU A 24 5.20 6.76 -5.07
CA GLU A 24 5.71 7.50 -3.93
C GLU A 24 6.91 6.78 -3.32
N LEU A 25 6.83 5.46 -3.19
CA LEU A 25 7.94 4.69 -2.65
C LEU A 25 9.17 4.81 -3.54
N PHE A 26 8.96 4.75 -4.86
CA PHE A 26 10.07 4.91 -5.80
C PHE A 26 10.75 6.26 -5.62
N ASN A 27 9.96 7.33 -5.49
CA ASN A 27 10.51 8.66 -5.29
C ASN A 27 11.27 8.76 -3.97
N LEU A 28 10.75 8.15 -2.92
CA LEU A 28 11.43 8.16 -1.63
C LEU A 28 12.77 7.43 -1.71
N ARG A 29 12.79 6.30 -2.43
CA ARG A 29 14.04 5.56 -2.61
C ARG A 29 15.04 6.39 -3.40
N PHE A 30 14.57 7.10 -4.42
CA PHE A 30 15.43 7.96 -5.20
C PHE A 30 16.04 9.07 -4.33
N GLN A 31 15.20 9.69 -3.49
CA GLN A 31 15.67 10.74 -2.60
C GLN A 31 16.70 10.21 -1.61
N MET A 32 16.52 8.98 -1.13
CA MET A 32 17.50 8.36 -0.26
C MET A 32 18.82 8.17 -0.99
N ALA A 33 18.75 7.69 -2.23
CA ALA A 33 19.96 7.41 -3.00
C ALA A 33 20.74 8.66 -3.31
N THR A 34 20.05 9.79 -3.46
CA THR A 34 20.74 11.07 -3.76
C THR A 34 21.09 11.85 -2.50
N GLY A 35 20.78 11.31 -1.32
CA GLY A 35 21.10 11.97 -0.06
C GLY A 35 20.15 13.05 0.36
N GLN A 36 19.03 13.20 -0.35
CA GLN A 36 18.06 14.24 -0.01
C GLN A 36 17.14 13.83 1.12
N LEU A 37 17.02 12.54 1.38
CA LEU A 37 16.16 12.03 2.43
C LEU A 37 16.98 11.22 3.38
N SER A 38 16.98 11.61 4.65
CA SER A 38 17.77 10.89 5.66
C SER A 38 16.87 10.08 6.60
N ASN A 39 15.57 10.29 6.55
CA ASN A 39 14.65 9.64 7.46
C ASN A 39 13.93 8.49 6.74
N HIS A 40 14.04 7.29 7.30
CA HIS A 40 13.45 6.10 6.69
C HIS A 40 11.98 5.90 7.06
N THR A 41 11.45 6.72 7.95
CA THR A 41 10.09 6.53 8.46
C THR A 41 9.04 6.58 7.36
N ALA A 42 9.19 7.55 6.45
CA ALA A 42 8.24 7.70 5.36
C ALA A 42 8.25 6.46 4.45
N MET A 43 9.44 5.92 4.19
CA MET A 43 9.54 4.72 3.36
C MET A 43 8.87 3.54 4.01
N LYS A 44 9.08 3.37 5.31
CA LYS A 44 8.50 2.26 6.05
C LYS A 44 6.97 2.37 6.05
N LYS A 45 6.47 3.59 6.24
CA LYS A 45 5.03 3.80 6.24
C LYS A 45 4.43 3.46 4.88
N THR A 46 5.06 3.93 3.82
CA THR A 46 4.57 3.68 2.47
C THR A 46 4.59 2.19 2.14
N LYS A 47 5.66 1.50 2.51
CA LYS A 47 5.74 0.05 2.30
C LYS A 47 4.62 -0.68 3.05
N ARG A 48 4.35 -0.25 4.27
CA ARG A 48 3.31 -0.87 5.08
C ARG A 48 1.93 -0.65 4.43
N ASP A 49 1.69 0.55 3.94
CA ASP A 49 0.43 0.85 3.29
C ASP A 49 0.23 0.01 2.03
N ILE A 50 1.30 -0.14 1.25
CA ILE A 50 1.23 -0.98 0.05
C ILE A 50 0.92 -2.43 0.43
N ALA A 51 1.55 -2.93 1.48
CA ALA A 51 1.33 -4.29 1.93
C ALA A 51 -0.12 -4.50 2.34
N ARG A 52 -0.70 -3.52 3.02
CA ARG A 52 -2.10 -3.60 3.42
C ARG A 52 -3.03 -3.64 2.23
N ILE A 53 -2.76 -2.79 1.24
CA ILE A 53 -3.59 -2.77 0.04
C ILE A 53 -3.49 -4.09 -0.69
N LYS A 54 -2.30 -4.66 -0.81
CA LYS A 54 -2.12 -5.94 -1.47
C LYS A 54 -2.88 -7.05 -0.74
N THR A 55 -2.88 -7.00 0.58
CA THR A 55 -3.60 -7.99 1.37
C THR A 55 -5.10 -7.91 1.10
N VAL A 56 -5.65 -6.70 1.10
CA VAL A 56 -7.08 -6.52 0.86
C VAL A 56 -7.43 -6.92 -0.57
N LEU A 57 -6.60 -6.55 -1.53
CA LEU A 57 -6.83 -6.95 -2.92
C LEU A 57 -6.86 -8.47 -3.06
N LYS A 58 -5.94 -9.15 -2.38
CA LYS A 58 -5.90 -10.59 -2.45
C LYS A 58 -7.17 -11.19 -1.85
N GLU A 59 -7.65 -10.65 -0.75
CA GLU A 59 -8.88 -11.10 -0.14
C GLU A 59 -10.05 -10.98 -1.12
N LEU A 60 -10.11 -9.86 -1.82
CA LEU A 60 -11.18 -9.64 -2.77
C LEU A 60 -11.08 -10.53 -3.99
N GLU A 61 -9.86 -10.73 -4.47
CA GLU A 61 -9.65 -11.53 -5.66
C GLU A 61 -9.92 -13.01 -5.43
N THR A 62 -9.60 -13.50 -4.24
CA THR A 62 -9.83 -14.90 -3.94
C THR A 62 -11.23 -15.18 -3.44
N GLY A 63 -11.97 -14.12 -3.14
CA GLY A 63 -13.30 -14.29 -2.57
C GLY A 63 -13.32 -14.78 -1.16
N GLU A 64 -12.13 -14.74 -0.47
CA GLU A 64 -12.05 -15.23 0.79
C GLU A 64 -12.49 -14.41 1.75
N LYS A 65 -13.16 -14.69 2.28
CA LYS A 65 -13.52 -13.90 3.06
C LYS A 65 -13.21 -14.29 4.19
N ARG A 66 -12.79 -14.31 4.61
CA ARG A 66 -12.39 -14.58 5.52
C ARG A 66 -13.02 -14.85 6.39
N THR A 67 -13.57 -15.19 6.41
CA THR A 67 -14.14 -15.50 7.12
C THR A 67 -13.93 -16.37 7.71
N GLU A 68 -13.55 -16.84 7.52
CA GLU A 68 -13.42 -17.42 7.95
C GLU A 68 -13.33 -17.56 8.69
N ALA A 69 -13.31 -17.65 8.85
CA ALA A 69 -13.31 -17.74 9.44
C ALA A 69 -13.38 -17.88 9.92
#